data_bb653c9e787675c4f61b787bf9fc8ad1
#
_entry.id   bb653c9e787675c4f61b787bf9fc8ad1
#
_cell.length_a   1.000
_cell.length_b   1.000
_cell.length_c   1.000
_cell.angle_alpha   90.00
_cell.angle_beta   90.00
_cell.angle_gamma   90.00
#
_symmetry.space_group_name_H-M   'P 1'
#
loop_
_entity.id
_entity.type
_entity.pdbx_description
1 polymer ?
#
loop_
_entity_poly.entity_id
_entity_poly.type
_entity_poly.pdbx_seq_one_letter_code
_entity_poly.pdbx_strand_id
1 'polypeptide(L)'
;MKKLISAMLAMAMCFSLAACGAKEEPAPAPAPEASQPAEPAAPDDIAWPEGTVNVTLPYSAGGDTDTYCRALFQRVGDKLGQTFVVTNLTGGSGIVAAMDVMGKKNDGYNILFTHIGAALVQEATQTVDFSYTEDFTNCCTVAIDQTYALVAVAKDGGYKQYSHGWETLEDMLAEAKANPGKVRYSTVFGSTTQYVGMMLEKDAGVTFDNIDVGTSSGDRMAALLGGQVDIVAINYMNVKDYIENGDLICMGIMAKERVNGIDFPTFVEQGYPNVVTAKKYEVKFPKGTDMAIVDKLSATCKEIVESPEFAEVLSKYFAEPLYRDAATMNVEDPAEVEELKAGLAG
;
A
#
# COMPACT_ATOMS: atom_id res chain seq x y z
N MET A 1 18.22 62.14 20.35
CA MET A 1 17.85 63.16 21.36
C MET A 1 17.09 62.44 22.44
N LYS A 2 17.71 62.32 23.50
CA LYS A 2 17.34 62.75 24.88
C LYS A 2 16.08 61.99 25.38
N LYS A 3 16.26 61.15 26.34
CA LYS A 3 16.40 61.34 27.81
C LYS A 3 15.08 60.96 28.46
N LEU A 4 14.89 60.41 29.57
CA LEU A 4 15.58 60.10 30.82
C LEU A 4 14.51 59.59 31.79
N ILE A 5 14.80 58.53 32.58
CA ILE A 5 14.96 58.63 34.04
C ILE A 5 13.65 58.80 34.83
N SER A 6 13.28 58.12 35.87
CA SER A 6 13.79 57.72 37.18
C SER A 6 12.61 57.11 37.95
N ALA A 7 12.68 56.06 38.63
CA ALA A 7 13.27 55.82 39.98
C ALA A 7 12.41 56.31 41.16
N MET A 8 12.46 55.54 42.18
CA MET A 8 12.34 55.74 43.63
C MET A 8 11.02 55.19 44.23
N LEU A 9 11.14 54.34 45.15
CA LEU A 9 11.82 54.02 46.38
C LEU A 9 10.92 54.29 47.62
N ALA A 10 10.88 53.32 48.42
CA ALA A 10 10.90 53.31 49.87
C ALA A 10 9.59 53.45 50.66
N MET A 11 9.51 52.70 51.60
CA MET A 11 9.68 52.69 53.05
C MET A 11 8.33 52.45 53.75
N ALA A 12 8.17 51.62 54.62
CA ALA A 12 8.80 50.99 55.76
C ALA A 12 7.85 50.99 56.97
N MET A 13 7.91 49.90 57.71
CA MET A 13 7.73 49.80 59.20
C MET A 13 6.39 50.23 59.78
N CYS A 14 5.82 49.61 60.71
CA CYS A 14 6.15 48.81 61.89
C CYS A 14 4.94 48.45 62.70
N PHE A 15 5.10 47.46 63.59
CA PHE A 15 4.49 47.21 64.88
C PHE A 15 3.02 46.78 64.91
N SER A 16 2.55 45.84 65.73
CA SER A 16 3.10 45.05 66.86
C SER A 16 2.08 44.01 67.27
N LEU A 17 2.59 42.92 67.75
CA LEU A 17 2.08 42.00 68.77
C LEU A 17 0.60 42.07 69.26
N ALA A 18 -0.06 40.96 69.15
CA ALA A 18 -0.79 40.36 70.25
C ALA A 18 -0.95 38.85 70.04
N ALA A 19 -0.47 38.07 70.95
CA ALA A 19 -0.60 36.64 71.08
C ALA A 19 -2.02 36.24 71.49
N CYS A 20 -2.53 35.13 70.90
CA CYS A 20 -3.25 34.14 71.64
C CYS A 20 -3.47 32.87 70.83
N GLY A 21 -3.13 31.75 71.39
CA GLY A 21 -3.05 30.42 70.85
C GLY A 21 -4.25 29.89 70.08
N ALA A 22 -3.97 29.17 69.04
CA ALA A 22 -4.83 28.13 68.50
C ALA A 22 -3.93 27.07 67.85
N LYS A 23 -4.29 25.82 68.01
CA LYS A 23 -3.65 24.58 67.61
C LYS A 23 -3.06 24.62 66.19
N GLU A 24 -1.82 24.19 66.08
CA GLU A 24 -1.22 23.84 64.76
C GLU A 24 -1.99 22.68 64.14
N GLU A 25 -2.60 22.95 63.00
CA GLU A 25 -3.04 21.94 62.03
C GLU A 25 -1.83 21.64 61.12
N PRO A 26 -1.52 20.35 60.83
CA PRO A 26 -0.35 20.04 60.00
C PRO A 26 -0.56 20.57 58.59
N ALA A 27 0.45 21.22 58.04
CA ALA A 27 0.49 21.71 56.67
C ALA A 27 0.21 20.57 55.66
N PRO A 28 -0.61 20.80 54.63
CA PRO A 28 -0.82 19.80 53.57
C PRO A 28 0.51 19.48 52.87
N ALA A 29 0.76 18.18 52.70
CA ALA A 29 1.89 17.68 51.90
C ALA A 29 1.90 18.29 50.51
N PRO A 30 3.06 18.59 49.93
CA PRO A 30 3.15 19.09 48.55
C PRO A 30 2.50 18.08 47.59
N ALA A 31 1.62 18.57 46.75
CA ALA A 31 1.00 17.77 45.68
C ALA A 31 2.13 17.14 44.83
N PRO A 32 1.95 15.90 44.35
CA PRO A 32 2.90 15.31 43.41
C PRO A 32 3.03 16.25 42.22
N GLU A 33 4.24 16.65 41.89
CA GLU A 33 4.54 17.31 40.61
C GLU A 33 4.01 16.44 39.50
N ALA A 34 3.08 16.98 38.72
CA ALA A 34 2.63 16.34 37.51
C ALA A 34 3.86 16.17 36.60
N SER A 35 4.30 14.91 36.42
CA SER A 35 5.31 14.57 35.46
C SER A 35 4.83 15.10 34.12
N GLN A 36 5.57 16.03 33.54
CA GLN A 36 5.40 16.45 32.16
C GLN A 36 5.47 15.19 31.29
N PRO A 37 4.58 15.04 30.29
CA PRO A 37 4.76 13.99 29.30
C PRO A 37 6.16 14.12 28.71
N ALA A 38 6.91 13.02 28.69
CA ALA A 38 8.21 12.98 28.05
C ALA A 38 8.01 13.39 26.59
N GLU A 39 8.79 14.36 26.13
CA GLU A 39 8.86 14.74 24.72
C GLU A 39 9.28 13.49 23.93
N PRO A 40 8.62 13.15 22.81
CA PRO A 40 9.00 11.96 22.03
C PRO A 40 10.49 12.05 21.67
N ALA A 41 11.26 10.98 21.92
CA ALA A 41 12.66 10.90 21.55
C ALA A 41 12.79 11.13 20.03
N ALA A 42 13.81 11.88 19.60
CA ALA A 42 14.10 12.02 18.19
C ALA A 42 14.41 10.63 17.59
N PRO A 43 14.02 10.33 16.32
CA PRO A 43 14.15 9.01 15.72
C PRO A 43 15.56 8.40 15.80
N ASP A 44 16.59 9.22 15.83
CA ASP A 44 17.99 8.80 15.91
C ASP A 44 18.44 8.34 17.31
N ASP A 45 17.68 8.64 18.36
CA ASP A 45 18.10 8.41 19.75
C ASP A 45 17.76 7.00 20.29
N ILE A 46 17.02 6.18 19.53
CA ILE A 46 16.64 4.84 19.98
C ILE A 46 17.64 3.77 19.54
N ALA A 47 17.94 2.83 20.44
CA ALA A 47 18.81 1.67 20.17
C ALA A 47 18.01 0.54 19.48
N TRP A 48 17.43 0.83 18.31
CA TRP A 48 16.73 -0.15 17.47
C TRP A 48 17.24 -0.04 16.03
N PRO A 49 17.39 -1.16 15.30
CA PRO A 49 17.34 -2.56 15.77
C PRO A 49 18.68 -3.01 16.40
N GLU A 50 18.62 -3.82 17.46
CA GLU A 50 19.79 -4.45 18.10
C GLU A 50 20.02 -5.91 17.64
N GLY A 51 19.18 -6.39 16.73
CA GLY A 51 19.22 -7.76 16.20
C GLY A 51 18.44 -7.91 14.89
N THR A 52 18.32 -9.16 14.47
CA THR A 52 17.64 -9.52 13.22
C THR A 52 16.16 -9.12 13.25
N VAL A 53 15.69 -8.44 12.18
CA VAL A 53 14.28 -8.09 11.97
C VAL A 53 13.68 -9.02 10.91
N ASN A 54 12.49 -9.57 11.18
CA ASN A 54 11.77 -10.43 10.26
C ASN A 54 10.81 -9.60 9.40
N VAL A 55 10.86 -9.82 8.10
CA VAL A 55 9.94 -9.20 7.13
C VAL A 55 9.14 -10.29 6.46
N THR A 56 7.85 -10.34 6.74
CA THR A 56 6.92 -11.28 6.11
C THR A 56 6.30 -10.62 4.89
N LEU A 57 6.27 -11.33 3.76
CA LEU A 57 5.69 -10.86 2.52
C LEU A 57 4.73 -11.90 1.94
N PRO A 58 3.51 -11.50 1.49
CA PRO A 58 2.42 -12.42 1.20
C PRO A 58 2.47 -13.10 -0.17
N TYR A 59 3.49 -12.83 -1.00
CA TYR A 59 3.54 -13.29 -2.39
C TYR A 59 4.74 -14.17 -2.67
N SER A 60 4.69 -14.89 -3.80
CA SER A 60 5.74 -15.83 -4.20
C SER A 60 7.07 -15.13 -4.48
N ALA A 61 8.18 -15.84 -4.23
CA ALA A 61 9.51 -15.37 -4.55
C ALA A 61 9.68 -15.10 -6.05
N GLY A 62 10.44 -14.06 -6.39
CA GLY A 62 10.75 -13.68 -7.77
C GLY A 62 9.68 -12.80 -8.44
N GLY A 63 8.58 -12.49 -7.77
CA GLY A 63 7.61 -11.48 -8.23
C GLY A 63 8.07 -10.05 -7.96
N ASP A 64 7.28 -9.08 -8.43
CA ASP A 64 7.50 -7.65 -8.22
C ASP A 64 7.62 -7.29 -6.73
N THR A 65 6.65 -7.73 -5.92
CA THR A 65 6.62 -7.48 -4.48
C THR A 65 7.87 -8.03 -3.76
N ASP A 66 8.29 -9.24 -4.11
CA ASP A 66 9.49 -9.87 -3.53
C ASP A 66 10.76 -9.09 -3.92
N THR A 67 10.85 -8.68 -5.19
CA THR A 67 11.99 -7.89 -5.71
C THR A 67 12.11 -6.55 -4.98
N TYR A 68 11.00 -5.80 -4.85
CA TYR A 68 11.02 -4.50 -4.17
C TYR A 68 11.29 -4.63 -2.68
N CYS A 69 10.69 -5.62 -2.02
CA CYS A 69 10.91 -5.92 -0.62
C CYS A 69 12.41 -6.19 -0.34
N ARG A 70 13.02 -7.10 -1.09
CA ARG A 70 14.45 -7.43 -0.90
C ARG A 70 15.36 -6.26 -1.23
N ALA A 71 15.07 -5.51 -2.30
CA ALA A 71 15.84 -4.35 -2.68
C ALA A 71 15.78 -3.23 -1.62
N LEU A 72 14.60 -3.03 -1.00
CA LEU A 72 14.43 -2.08 0.09
C LEU A 72 15.17 -2.54 1.34
N PHE A 73 14.83 -3.73 1.86
CA PHE A 73 15.32 -4.18 3.16
C PHE A 73 16.79 -4.59 3.18
N GLN A 74 17.40 -4.90 2.04
CA GLN A 74 18.86 -4.98 1.93
C GLN A 74 19.49 -3.63 2.25
N ARG A 75 19.01 -2.56 1.63
CA ARG A 75 19.52 -1.19 1.84
C ARG A 75 19.23 -0.65 3.25
N VAL A 76 18.04 -0.97 3.79
CA VAL A 76 17.71 -0.68 5.20
C VAL A 76 18.70 -1.36 6.12
N GLY A 77 19.00 -2.63 5.88
CA GLY A 77 19.97 -3.39 6.67
C GLY A 77 21.36 -2.81 6.61
N ASP A 78 21.83 -2.40 5.42
CA ASP A 78 23.12 -1.75 5.22
C ASP A 78 23.21 -0.41 5.99
N LYS A 79 22.13 0.38 6.01
CA LYS A 79 22.08 1.67 6.73
C LYS A 79 22.00 1.51 8.25
N LEU A 80 21.21 0.56 8.75
CA LEU A 80 20.99 0.34 10.18
C LEU A 80 21.98 -0.64 10.81
N GLY A 81 22.86 -1.27 10.02
CA GLY A 81 23.86 -2.23 10.49
C GLY A 81 23.29 -3.54 11.02
N GLN A 82 22.08 -3.92 10.60
CA GLN A 82 21.39 -5.13 11.07
C GLN A 82 20.79 -5.93 9.92
N THR A 83 20.54 -7.22 10.15
CA THR A 83 19.96 -8.10 9.14
C THR A 83 18.44 -8.03 9.12
N PHE A 84 17.85 -7.83 7.94
CA PHE A 84 16.42 -7.97 7.69
C PHE A 84 16.17 -9.23 6.89
N VAL A 85 15.49 -10.21 7.51
CA VAL A 85 15.21 -11.52 6.89
C VAL A 85 13.85 -11.50 6.22
N VAL A 86 13.83 -11.56 4.89
CA VAL A 86 12.59 -11.58 4.09
C VAL A 86 12.10 -13.01 3.90
N THR A 87 10.87 -13.29 4.33
CA THR A 87 10.18 -14.58 4.22
C THR A 87 8.88 -14.45 3.43
N ASN A 88 8.72 -15.29 2.40
CA ASN A 88 7.51 -15.37 1.61
C ASN A 88 6.50 -16.31 2.31
N LEU A 89 5.32 -15.79 2.68
CA LEU A 89 4.22 -16.54 3.31
C LEU A 89 2.95 -16.33 2.49
N THR A 90 2.72 -17.20 1.52
CA THR A 90 1.62 -17.08 0.55
C THR A 90 0.31 -17.64 1.10
N GLY A 91 -0.83 -17.16 0.58
CA GLY A 91 -2.16 -17.69 0.86
C GLY A 91 -3.23 -16.61 0.99
N GLY A 92 -4.43 -16.90 0.48
CA GLY A 92 -5.60 -16.04 0.59
C GLY A 92 -5.39 -14.62 0.07
N SER A 93 -4.66 -14.45 -1.04
CA SER A 93 -4.30 -13.12 -1.59
C SER A 93 -3.66 -12.18 -0.55
N GLY A 94 -2.88 -12.74 0.40
CA GLY A 94 -2.15 -11.98 1.42
C GLY A 94 -2.71 -12.11 2.84
N ILE A 95 -3.91 -12.65 3.02
CA ILE A 95 -4.57 -12.80 4.33
C ILE A 95 -3.71 -13.60 5.32
N VAL A 96 -3.10 -14.71 4.87
CA VAL A 96 -2.30 -15.58 5.74
C VAL A 96 -1.11 -14.84 6.34
N ALA A 97 -0.39 -14.07 5.53
CA ALA A 97 0.75 -13.27 5.99
C ALA A 97 0.32 -12.13 6.92
N ALA A 98 -0.79 -11.46 6.60
CA ALA A 98 -1.35 -10.40 7.44
C ALA A 98 -1.69 -10.94 8.84
N MET A 99 -2.44 -12.04 8.91
CA MET A 99 -2.82 -12.68 10.18
C MET A 99 -1.60 -13.18 10.96
N ASP A 100 -0.59 -13.73 10.28
CA ASP A 100 0.67 -14.15 10.93
C ASP A 100 1.36 -12.97 11.62
N VAL A 101 1.49 -11.84 10.91
CA VAL A 101 2.16 -10.65 11.47
C VAL A 101 1.32 -10.00 12.56
N MET A 102 -0.02 -9.92 12.42
CA MET A 102 -0.91 -9.42 13.48
C MET A 102 -0.74 -10.19 14.79
N GLY A 103 -0.46 -11.49 14.73
CA GLY A 103 -0.23 -12.35 15.90
C GLY A 103 1.15 -12.22 16.52
N LYS A 104 2.09 -11.47 15.94
CA LYS A 104 3.45 -11.29 16.46
C LYS A 104 3.52 -10.18 17.52
N LYS A 105 4.65 -10.15 18.22
CA LYS A 105 4.93 -9.05 19.16
C LYS A 105 5.11 -7.73 18.42
N ASN A 106 4.64 -6.67 19.04
CA ASN A 106 4.78 -5.29 18.57
C ASN A 106 6.07 -4.60 19.07
N ASP A 107 7.16 -5.37 19.12
CA ASP A 107 8.47 -4.94 19.60
C ASP A 107 9.40 -4.39 18.50
N GLY A 108 8.86 -4.20 17.30
CA GLY A 108 9.60 -3.69 16.15
C GLY A 108 10.38 -4.73 15.36
N TYR A 109 10.39 -6.01 15.77
CA TYR A 109 11.15 -7.06 15.09
C TYR A 109 10.35 -7.92 14.12
N ASN A 110 9.09 -7.54 13.84
CA ASN A 110 8.22 -8.21 12.87
C ASN A 110 7.55 -7.17 11.98
N ILE A 111 7.70 -7.31 10.68
CA ILE A 111 7.21 -6.38 9.66
C ILE A 111 6.36 -7.14 8.66
N LEU A 112 5.24 -6.56 8.25
CA LEU A 112 4.52 -6.94 7.04
C LEU A 112 4.92 -5.99 5.92
N PHE A 113 5.43 -6.54 4.82
CA PHE A 113 5.59 -5.82 3.57
C PHE A 113 4.56 -6.33 2.58
N THR A 114 3.63 -5.48 2.16
CA THR A 114 2.53 -5.89 1.27
C THR A 114 2.21 -4.79 0.26
N HIS A 115 1.45 -5.12 -0.78
CA HIS A 115 0.80 -4.08 -1.57
C HIS A 115 -0.67 -3.95 -1.15
N ILE A 116 -1.09 -2.70 -0.98
CA ILE A 116 -2.39 -2.40 -0.37
C ILE A 116 -3.58 -2.65 -1.31
N GLY A 117 -3.39 -2.70 -2.65
CA GLY A 117 -4.49 -2.81 -3.60
C GLY A 117 -5.44 -3.99 -3.34
N ALA A 118 -4.90 -5.22 -3.17
CA ALA A 118 -5.73 -6.38 -2.81
C ALA A 118 -6.28 -6.28 -1.38
N ALA A 119 -5.48 -5.76 -0.45
CA ALA A 119 -5.86 -5.61 0.95
C ALA A 119 -7.07 -4.69 1.13
N LEU A 120 -7.08 -3.52 0.46
CA LEU A 120 -8.21 -2.58 0.53
C LEU A 120 -9.47 -3.17 -0.13
N VAL A 121 -9.34 -3.92 -1.22
CA VAL A 121 -10.48 -4.63 -1.83
C VAL A 121 -11.06 -5.65 -0.85
N GLN A 122 -10.22 -6.44 -0.15
CA GLN A 122 -10.67 -7.42 0.84
C GLN A 122 -11.42 -6.75 2.01
N GLU A 123 -10.91 -5.61 2.47
CA GLU A 123 -11.54 -4.81 3.50
C GLU A 123 -12.86 -4.20 3.01
N ALA A 124 -12.89 -3.62 1.82
CA ALA A 124 -14.09 -3.02 1.23
C ALA A 124 -15.20 -4.05 0.97
N THR A 125 -14.84 -5.27 0.56
CA THR A 125 -15.80 -6.38 0.31
C THR A 125 -16.11 -7.20 1.55
N GLN A 126 -15.57 -6.84 2.72
CA GLN A 126 -15.72 -7.59 3.97
C GLN A 126 -15.30 -9.08 3.84
N THR A 127 -14.31 -9.36 3.01
CA THR A 127 -13.76 -10.71 2.83
C THR A 127 -12.89 -11.13 4.03
N VAL A 128 -12.47 -10.17 4.85
CA VAL A 128 -11.67 -10.35 6.07
C VAL A 128 -12.40 -9.78 7.29
N ASP A 129 -12.15 -10.38 8.46
CA ASP A 129 -12.70 -9.94 9.75
C ASP A 129 -11.77 -8.97 10.50
N PHE A 130 -10.80 -8.38 9.83
CA PHE A 130 -9.85 -7.40 10.35
C PHE A 130 -9.67 -6.27 9.34
N SER A 131 -9.07 -5.15 9.79
CA SER A 131 -8.77 -4.00 8.96
C SER A 131 -7.27 -3.89 8.68
N TYR A 132 -6.90 -3.83 7.41
CA TYR A 132 -5.51 -3.52 7.01
C TYR A 132 -5.13 -2.07 7.33
N THR A 133 -6.12 -1.19 7.45
CA THR A 133 -5.91 0.23 7.72
C THR A 133 -5.87 0.55 9.21
N GLU A 134 -6.56 -0.25 10.06
CA GLU A 134 -6.70 0.05 11.49
C GLU A 134 -6.01 -0.97 12.42
N ASP A 135 -5.88 -2.25 12.03
CA ASP A 135 -5.34 -3.31 12.90
C ASP A 135 -3.82 -3.50 12.79
N PHE A 136 -3.16 -2.63 12.06
CA PHE A 136 -1.70 -2.52 11.99
C PHE A 136 -1.23 -1.14 12.48
N THR A 137 0.05 -1.03 12.78
CA THR A 137 0.73 0.26 12.88
C THR A 137 1.39 0.53 11.53
N ASN A 138 0.89 1.51 10.80
CA ASN A 138 1.44 1.93 9.52
C ASN A 138 2.83 2.53 9.70
N CYS A 139 3.75 2.24 8.78
CA CYS A 139 5.10 2.82 8.77
C CYS A 139 5.28 3.75 7.57
N CYS A 140 5.33 3.22 6.37
CA CYS A 140 5.44 4.02 5.16
C CYS A 140 5.00 3.25 3.91
N THR A 141 4.64 3.99 2.87
CA THR A 141 4.58 3.52 1.48
C THR A 141 5.95 3.75 0.84
N VAL A 142 6.37 2.87 -0.05
CA VAL A 142 7.72 2.94 -0.66
C VAL A 142 7.72 2.92 -2.20
N ALA A 143 6.64 2.44 -2.80
CA ALA A 143 6.50 2.38 -4.26
C ALA A 143 5.03 2.34 -4.68
N ILE A 144 4.78 2.69 -5.93
CA ILE A 144 3.49 2.54 -6.60
C ILE A 144 3.68 1.86 -7.95
N ASP A 145 2.78 0.92 -8.27
CA ASP A 145 2.68 0.27 -9.57
C ASP A 145 1.25 0.45 -10.10
N GLN A 146 1.14 1.12 -11.25
CA GLN A 146 -0.12 1.42 -11.93
C GLN A 146 -0.16 0.73 -13.31
N THR A 147 0.50 -0.41 -13.45
CA THR A 147 0.77 -1.05 -14.75
C THR A 147 -0.18 -2.19 -15.08
N TYR A 148 -1.32 -2.32 -14.39
CA TYR A 148 -2.29 -3.33 -14.78
C TYR A 148 -2.82 -3.07 -16.19
N ALA A 149 -2.68 -4.06 -17.06
CA ALA A 149 -3.18 -4.07 -18.43
C ALA A 149 -4.30 -5.09 -18.59
N LEU A 150 -5.30 -4.81 -19.40
CA LEU A 150 -6.22 -5.82 -19.91
C LEU A 150 -5.67 -6.34 -21.24
N VAL A 151 -5.51 -7.65 -21.35
CA VAL A 151 -4.95 -8.30 -22.52
C VAL A 151 -5.81 -9.45 -23.03
N ALA A 152 -5.72 -9.72 -24.32
CA ALA A 152 -6.30 -10.87 -24.99
C ALA A 152 -5.32 -11.45 -26.02
N VAL A 153 -5.62 -12.66 -26.51
CA VAL A 153 -4.82 -13.29 -27.57
C VAL A 153 -5.01 -12.54 -28.90
N ALA A 154 -3.89 -12.21 -29.56
CA ALA A 154 -3.89 -11.54 -30.85
C ALA A 154 -4.37 -12.46 -31.98
N LYS A 155 -5.02 -11.89 -33.00
CA LYS A 155 -5.60 -12.67 -34.13
C LYS A 155 -4.56 -13.39 -35.00
N ASP A 156 -3.35 -12.85 -35.07
CA ASP A 156 -2.27 -13.35 -35.96
C ASP A 156 -1.07 -13.91 -35.21
N GLY A 157 -1.13 -13.95 -33.85
CA GLY A 157 -0.05 -14.43 -32.98
C GLY A 157 0.11 -15.95 -32.94
N GLY A 158 1.10 -16.40 -32.14
CA GLY A 158 1.39 -17.83 -31.95
C GLY A 158 0.26 -18.62 -31.31
N TYR A 159 -0.66 -17.94 -30.65
CA TYR A 159 -1.82 -18.52 -29.93
C TYR A 159 -3.15 -18.23 -30.62
N LYS A 160 -3.15 -17.82 -31.88
CA LYS A 160 -4.32 -17.37 -32.65
C LYS A 160 -5.53 -18.33 -32.66
N GLN A 161 -5.33 -19.61 -32.41
CA GLN A 161 -6.43 -20.60 -32.30
C GLN A 161 -7.37 -20.31 -31.11
N TYR A 162 -6.96 -19.46 -30.17
CA TYR A 162 -7.75 -19.02 -29.02
C TYR A 162 -8.18 -17.55 -29.12
N SER A 163 -7.87 -16.89 -30.25
CA SER A 163 -8.24 -15.49 -30.47
C SER A 163 -9.70 -15.36 -30.89
N HIS A 164 -10.37 -14.33 -30.38
CA HIS A 164 -11.69 -13.88 -30.86
C HIS A 164 -11.60 -12.93 -32.04
N GLY A 165 -10.40 -12.58 -32.49
CA GLY A 165 -10.19 -11.64 -33.59
C GLY A 165 -10.32 -10.17 -33.20
N TRP A 166 -10.40 -9.85 -31.91
CA TRP A 166 -10.44 -8.47 -31.41
C TRP A 166 -9.13 -7.75 -31.70
N GLU A 167 -9.23 -6.47 -32.04
CA GLU A 167 -8.08 -5.58 -32.19
C GLU A 167 -8.09 -4.44 -31.17
N THR A 168 -9.27 -4.14 -30.61
CA THR A 168 -9.48 -3.02 -29.68
C THR A 168 -10.32 -3.46 -28.47
N LEU A 169 -10.35 -2.58 -27.45
CA LEU A 169 -11.26 -2.71 -26.30
C LEU A 169 -12.72 -2.71 -26.78
N GLU A 170 -13.06 -1.84 -27.73
CA GLU A 170 -14.42 -1.71 -28.27
C GLU A 170 -14.91 -2.99 -28.93
N ASP A 171 -14.06 -3.72 -29.65
CA ASP A 171 -14.42 -5.00 -30.29
C ASP A 171 -14.82 -6.01 -29.22
N MET A 172 -14.01 -6.15 -28.17
CA MET A 172 -14.28 -7.05 -27.05
C MET A 172 -15.56 -6.66 -26.32
N LEU A 173 -15.77 -5.37 -26.02
CA LEU A 173 -16.97 -4.89 -25.34
C LEU A 173 -18.22 -5.05 -26.21
N ALA A 174 -18.11 -4.88 -27.54
CA ALA A 174 -19.22 -5.14 -28.47
C ALA A 174 -19.65 -6.61 -28.42
N GLU A 175 -18.70 -7.54 -28.41
CA GLU A 175 -18.99 -8.97 -28.27
C GLU A 175 -19.61 -9.29 -26.91
N ALA A 176 -19.06 -8.74 -25.81
CA ALA A 176 -19.59 -8.93 -24.47
C ALA A 176 -21.03 -8.40 -24.32
N LYS A 177 -21.35 -7.27 -24.99
CA LYS A 177 -22.74 -6.74 -25.04
C LYS A 177 -23.69 -7.61 -25.85
N ALA A 178 -23.22 -8.15 -26.97
CA ALA A 178 -24.02 -9.04 -27.82
C ALA A 178 -24.24 -10.40 -27.15
N ASN A 179 -23.32 -10.86 -26.35
CA ASN A 179 -23.29 -12.17 -25.72
C ASN A 179 -23.01 -12.09 -24.21
N PRO A 180 -23.93 -11.59 -23.38
CA PRO A 180 -23.70 -11.44 -21.94
C PRO A 180 -23.30 -12.75 -21.27
N GLY A 181 -22.25 -12.71 -20.45
CA GLY A 181 -21.72 -13.86 -19.72
C GLY A 181 -21.02 -14.90 -20.61
N LYS A 182 -20.56 -14.53 -21.81
CA LYS A 182 -19.82 -15.45 -22.71
C LYS A 182 -18.35 -15.12 -22.83
N VAL A 183 -17.95 -13.86 -22.65
CA VAL A 183 -16.53 -13.50 -22.59
C VAL A 183 -15.99 -13.90 -21.22
N ARG A 184 -15.01 -14.80 -21.22
CA ARG A 184 -14.42 -15.40 -20.02
C ARG A 184 -13.31 -14.49 -19.49
N TYR A 185 -13.54 -13.93 -18.32
CA TYR A 185 -12.59 -13.06 -17.63
C TYR A 185 -11.86 -13.82 -16.51
N SER A 186 -10.54 -13.78 -16.55
CA SER A 186 -9.73 -14.33 -15.45
C SER A 186 -9.80 -13.43 -14.23
N THR A 187 -10.38 -13.93 -13.15
CA THR A 187 -10.45 -13.23 -11.86
C THR A 187 -9.73 -14.00 -10.77
N VAL A 188 -9.49 -13.34 -9.65
CA VAL A 188 -9.16 -13.95 -8.36
C VAL A 188 -10.09 -13.30 -7.34
N PHE A 189 -10.97 -14.09 -6.76
CA PHE A 189 -11.94 -13.57 -5.81
C PHE A 189 -11.27 -12.90 -4.61
N GLY A 190 -11.80 -11.76 -4.17
CA GLY A 190 -11.22 -10.92 -3.11
C GLY A 190 -9.92 -10.24 -3.51
N SER A 191 -9.70 -9.97 -4.80
CA SER A 191 -8.48 -9.31 -5.28
C SER A 191 -8.76 -8.11 -6.19
N THR A 192 -7.70 -7.38 -6.49
CA THR A 192 -7.71 -6.26 -7.45
C THR A 192 -8.29 -6.67 -8.83
N THR A 193 -8.02 -7.91 -9.31
CA THR A 193 -8.55 -8.35 -10.61
C THR A 193 -10.05 -8.49 -10.60
N GLN A 194 -10.65 -8.95 -9.50
CA GLN A 194 -12.10 -8.97 -9.35
C GLN A 194 -12.68 -7.55 -9.39
N TYR A 195 -12.08 -6.65 -8.60
CA TYR A 195 -12.56 -5.27 -8.51
C TYR A 195 -12.56 -4.58 -9.87
N VAL A 196 -11.44 -4.60 -10.61
CA VAL A 196 -11.38 -3.92 -11.92
C VAL A 196 -12.29 -4.57 -12.97
N GLY A 197 -12.49 -5.88 -12.90
CA GLY A 197 -13.48 -6.58 -13.73
C GLY A 197 -14.91 -6.08 -13.48
N MET A 198 -15.31 -5.97 -12.21
CA MET A 198 -16.61 -5.43 -11.81
C MET A 198 -16.78 -3.98 -12.23
N MET A 199 -15.74 -3.14 -12.11
CA MET A 199 -15.79 -1.75 -12.56
C MET A 199 -15.95 -1.66 -14.07
N LEU A 200 -15.27 -2.52 -14.83
CA LEU A 200 -15.43 -2.57 -16.29
C LEU A 200 -16.84 -3.05 -16.69
N GLU A 201 -17.37 -4.09 -16.01
CA GLU A 201 -18.75 -4.55 -16.24
C GLU A 201 -19.76 -3.42 -16.00
N LYS A 202 -19.59 -2.67 -14.91
CA LYS A 202 -20.45 -1.54 -14.53
C LYS A 202 -20.34 -0.38 -15.53
N ASP A 203 -19.13 0.10 -15.80
CA ASP A 203 -18.90 1.27 -16.66
C ASP A 203 -19.29 0.99 -18.12
N ALA A 204 -19.03 -0.21 -18.61
CA ALA A 204 -19.31 -0.59 -20.00
C ALA A 204 -20.73 -1.17 -20.19
N GLY A 205 -21.43 -1.53 -19.11
CA GLY A 205 -22.75 -2.19 -19.19
C GLY A 205 -22.67 -3.57 -19.83
N VAL A 206 -21.66 -4.37 -19.44
CA VAL A 206 -21.43 -5.75 -19.93
C VAL A 206 -21.45 -6.72 -18.77
N THR A 207 -21.48 -8.02 -19.06
CA THR A 207 -21.33 -9.09 -18.08
C THR A 207 -20.34 -10.11 -18.59
N PHE A 208 -19.34 -10.45 -17.77
CA PHE A 208 -18.35 -11.46 -18.07
C PHE A 208 -18.68 -12.80 -17.41
N ASP A 209 -18.09 -13.88 -17.92
CA ASP A 209 -17.99 -15.17 -17.22
C ASP A 209 -16.71 -15.14 -16.38
N ASN A 210 -16.87 -14.90 -15.08
CA ASN A 210 -15.76 -14.71 -14.16
C ASN A 210 -15.19 -16.06 -13.71
N ILE A 211 -13.96 -16.39 -14.15
CA ILE A 211 -13.28 -17.68 -13.92
C ILE A 211 -12.07 -17.49 -13.01
N ASP A 212 -12.05 -18.16 -11.86
CA ASP A 212 -10.87 -18.23 -11.01
C ASP A 212 -9.92 -19.31 -11.54
N VAL A 213 -8.75 -18.87 -12.01
CA VAL A 213 -7.72 -19.76 -12.60
C VAL A 213 -6.48 -19.86 -11.73
N GLY A 214 -6.52 -19.36 -10.50
CA GLY A 214 -5.39 -19.31 -9.58
C GLY A 214 -4.85 -17.90 -9.34
N THR A 215 -4.05 -17.77 -8.27
CA THR A 215 -3.65 -16.47 -7.73
C THR A 215 -2.42 -15.86 -8.38
N SER A 216 -1.59 -16.67 -9.07
CA SER A 216 -0.35 -16.17 -9.67
C SER A 216 -0.58 -15.56 -11.06
N SER A 217 0.28 -14.61 -11.45
CA SER A 217 0.29 -14.10 -12.83
C SER A 217 0.58 -15.21 -13.84
N GLY A 218 1.40 -16.21 -13.46
CA GLY A 218 1.71 -17.36 -14.30
C GLY A 218 0.48 -18.23 -14.60
N ASP A 219 -0.37 -18.49 -13.59
CA ASP A 219 -1.59 -19.28 -13.77
C ASP A 219 -2.55 -18.56 -14.73
N ARG A 220 -2.75 -17.25 -14.56
CA ARG A 220 -3.60 -16.44 -15.43
C ARG A 220 -3.07 -16.41 -16.87
N MET A 221 -1.74 -16.27 -17.04
CA MET A 221 -1.12 -16.34 -18.38
C MET A 221 -1.29 -17.72 -19.01
N ALA A 222 -1.08 -18.81 -18.26
CA ALA A 222 -1.28 -20.17 -18.76
C ALA A 222 -2.74 -20.40 -19.19
N ALA A 223 -3.71 -19.89 -18.42
CA ALA A 223 -5.14 -19.98 -18.74
C ALA A 223 -5.48 -19.20 -20.03
N LEU A 224 -4.93 -17.99 -20.23
CA LEU A 224 -5.13 -17.20 -21.44
C LEU A 224 -4.52 -17.89 -22.68
N LEU A 225 -3.26 -18.28 -22.59
CA LEU A 225 -2.52 -18.92 -23.70
C LEU A 225 -3.04 -20.35 -23.98
N GLY A 226 -3.72 -20.96 -23.04
CA GLY A 226 -4.39 -22.26 -23.18
C GLY A 226 -5.86 -22.18 -23.58
N GLY A 227 -6.43 -20.97 -23.77
CA GLY A 227 -7.81 -20.75 -24.18
C GLY A 227 -8.85 -21.11 -23.12
N GLN A 228 -8.48 -21.13 -21.82
CA GLN A 228 -9.41 -21.33 -20.73
C GLN A 228 -10.17 -20.03 -20.40
N VAL A 229 -9.54 -18.89 -20.60
CA VAL A 229 -10.10 -17.53 -20.49
C VAL A 229 -9.81 -16.73 -21.75
N ASP A 230 -10.57 -15.67 -21.97
CA ASP A 230 -10.49 -14.84 -23.19
C ASP A 230 -9.74 -13.53 -22.92
N ILE A 231 -9.87 -13.00 -21.72
CA ILE A 231 -9.24 -11.77 -21.28
C ILE A 231 -8.64 -11.91 -19.87
N VAL A 232 -7.54 -11.19 -19.62
CA VAL A 232 -6.83 -11.21 -18.34
C VAL A 232 -6.41 -9.80 -17.96
N ALA A 233 -6.72 -9.39 -16.71
CA ALA A 233 -6.10 -8.23 -16.09
C ALA A 233 -4.81 -8.65 -15.38
N ILE A 234 -3.67 -8.04 -15.77
CA ILE A 234 -2.34 -8.47 -15.31
C ILE A 234 -1.34 -7.32 -15.40
N ASN A 235 -0.29 -7.33 -14.58
CA ASN A 235 0.80 -6.36 -14.70
C ASN A 235 1.43 -6.40 -16.09
N TYR A 236 1.64 -5.25 -16.69
CA TYR A 236 2.21 -5.07 -18.03
C TYR A 236 3.54 -5.80 -18.20
N MET A 237 4.41 -5.79 -17.20
CA MET A 237 5.70 -6.47 -17.25
C MET A 237 5.59 -7.98 -17.54
N ASN A 238 4.51 -8.63 -17.11
CA ASN A 238 4.30 -10.06 -17.37
C ASN A 238 3.83 -10.37 -18.79
N VAL A 239 3.40 -9.36 -19.54
CA VAL A 239 2.82 -9.51 -20.90
C VAL A 239 3.56 -8.73 -21.96
N LYS A 240 4.49 -7.85 -21.57
CA LYS A 240 5.24 -6.97 -22.47
C LYS A 240 5.84 -7.73 -23.65
N ASP A 241 6.58 -8.79 -23.40
CA ASP A 241 7.26 -9.55 -24.45
C ASP A 241 6.26 -10.24 -25.41
N TYR A 242 5.12 -10.73 -24.87
CA TYR A 242 4.05 -11.30 -25.70
C TYR A 242 3.37 -10.26 -26.59
N ILE A 243 3.20 -9.04 -26.08
CA ILE A 243 2.66 -7.92 -26.86
C ILE A 243 3.65 -7.49 -27.94
N GLU A 244 4.93 -7.32 -27.60
CA GLU A 244 5.98 -6.96 -28.53
C GLU A 244 6.19 -8.01 -29.64
N ASN A 245 6.01 -9.30 -29.33
CA ASN A 245 6.04 -10.39 -30.29
C ASN A 245 4.75 -10.53 -31.14
N GLY A 246 3.69 -9.79 -30.80
CA GLY A 246 2.41 -9.87 -31.48
C GLY A 246 1.55 -11.07 -31.09
N ASP A 247 1.84 -11.73 -29.98
CA ASP A 247 1.06 -12.86 -29.45
C ASP A 247 -0.19 -12.41 -28.67
N LEU A 248 -0.08 -11.25 -28.01
CA LEU A 248 -1.17 -10.62 -27.27
C LEU A 248 -1.43 -9.20 -27.77
N ILE A 249 -2.68 -8.76 -27.59
CA ILE A 249 -3.07 -7.35 -27.72
C ILE A 249 -3.27 -6.77 -26.31
N CYS A 250 -2.86 -5.51 -26.13
CA CYS A 250 -3.16 -4.72 -24.95
C CYS A 250 -4.36 -3.81 -25.23
N MET A 251 -5.43 -3.98 -24.50
CA MET A 251 -6.68 -3.22 -24.66
C MET A 251 -6.67 -1.90 -23.88
N GLY A 252 -5.72 -1.72 -22.97
CA GLY A 252 -5.55 -0.51 -22.17
C GLY A 252 -4.91 -0.77 -20.82
N ILE A 253 -4.47 0.32 -20.19
CA ILE A 253 -3.84 0.33 -18.87
C ILE A 253 -4.84 0.87 -17.84
N MET A 254 -4.94 0.20 -16.69
CA MET A 254 -5.88 0.53 -15.61
C MET A 254 -5.28 1.58 -14.67
N ALA A 255 -4.80 2.69 -15.23
CA ALA A 255 -4.20 3.82 -14.53
C ALA A 255 -5.02 5.09 -14.72
N LYS A 256 -4.92 6.03 -13.75
CA LYS A 256 -5.55 7.36 -13.87
C LYS A 256 -4.94 8.18 -15.00
N GLU A 257 -3.62 8.09 -15.17
CA GLU A 257 -2.85 8.82 -16.16
C GLU A 257 -1.93 7.85 -16.91
N ARG A 258 -1.36 8.31 -18.03
CA ARG A 258 -0.38 7.53 -18.80
C ARG A 258 0.81 7.13 -17.95
N VAL A 259 1.18 5.85 -18.03
CA VAL A 259 2.37 5.33 -17.34
C VAL A 259 3.60 5.54 -18.23
N ASN A 260 4.65 6.09 -17.64
CA ASN A 260 5.88 6.36 -18.37
C ASN A 260 6.49 5.07 -18.93
N GLY A 261 6.85 5.09 -20.21
CA GLY A 261 7.42 3.93 -20.91
C GLY A 261 6.40 2.89 -21.38
N ILE A 262 5.09 3.14 -21.23
CA ILE A 262 4.00 2.28 -21.73
C ILE A 262 3.12 3.09 -22.69
N ASP A 263 3.17 2.75 -23.98
CA ASP A 263 2.46 3.47 -25.04
C ASP A 263 1.11 2.84 -25.38
N PHE A 264 0.27 2.65 -24.35
CA PHE A 264 -1.12 2.22 -24.50
C PHE A 264 -2.06 3.20 -23.81
N PRO A 265 -3.31 3.39 -24.32
CA PRO A 265 -4.28 4.26 -23.68
C PRO A 265 -4.66 3.73 -22.30
N THR A 266 -4.98 4.64 -21.37
CA THR A 266 -5.62 4.25 -20.11
C THR A 266 -7.11 3.97 -20.34
N PHE A 267 -7.73 3.23 -19.41
CA PHE A 267 -9.18 3.04 -19.42
C PHE A 267 -9.92 4.37 -19.23
N VAL A 268 -9.35 5.30 -18.45
CA VAL A 268 -9.89 6.67 -18.28
C VAL A 268 -9.95 7.41 -19.61
N GLU A 269 -8.88 7.37 -20.42
CA GLU A 269 -8.85 7.99 -21.75
C GLU A 269 -9.86 7.35 -22.70
N GLN A 270 -10.21 6.08 -22.51
CA GLN A 270 -11.18 5.34 -23.31
C GLN A 270 -12.64 5.49 -22.79
N GLY A 271 -12.86 6.32 -21.75
CA GLY A 271 -14.21 6.63 -21.25
C GLY A 271 -14.68 5.71 -20.11
N TYR A 272 -13.79 4.94 -19.48
CA TYR A 272 -14.08 4.05 -18.36
C TYR A 272 -13.35 4.52 -17.07
N PRO A 273 -13.83 5.61 -16.43
CA PRO A 273 -13.08 6.31 -15.39
C PRO A 273 -12.93 5.53 -14.08
N ASN A 274 -13.77 4.53 -13.84
CA ASN A 274 -13.72 3.72 -12.63
C ASN A 274 -12.83 2.47 -12.76
N VAL A 275 -12.37 2.15 -13.97
CA VAL A 275 -11.48 1.01 -14.25
C VAL A 275 -10.02 1.42 -13.98
N VAL A 276 -9.74 1.68 -12.71
CA VAL A 276 -8.44 2.16 -12.25
C VAL A 276 -7.97 1.31 -11.08
N THR A 277 -6.70 0.98 -11.03
CA THR A 277 -6.07 0.34 -9.89
C THR A 277 -4.62 0.75 -9.73
N ALA A 278 -4.14 0.74 -8.50
CA ALA A 278 -2.75 0.95 -8.16
C ALA A 278 -2.33 -0.03 -7.06
N LYS A 279 -1.13 -0.56 -7.16
CA LYS A 279 -0.50 -1.29 -6.07
C LYS A 279 0.47 -0.34 -5.37
N LYS A 280 0.11 0.11 -4.17
CA LYS A 280 1.02 0.83 -3.29
C LYS A 280 1.70 -0.18 -2.37
N TYR A 281 3.02 -0.19 -2.35
CA TYR A 281 3.81 -1.13 -1.55
C TYR A 281 4.12 -0.51 -0.20
N GLU A 282 3.72 -1.20 0.86
CA GLU A 282 3.66 -0.65 2.21
C GLU A 282 4.40 -1.50 3.23
N VAL A 283 4.97 -0.80 4.19
CA VAL A 283 5.61 -1.34 5.39
C VAL A 283 4.65 -1.13 6.56
N LYS A 284 4.31 -2.21 7.25
CA LYS A 284 3.41 -2.19 8.41
C LYS A 284 4.00 -3.03 9.55
N PHE A 285 3.69 -2.63 10.77
CA PHE A 285 4.04 -3.37 11.98
C PHE A 285 2.79 -3.93 12.66
N PRO A 286 2.93 -4.92 13.57
CA PRO A 286 1.86 -5.29 14.49
C PRO A 286 1.32 -4.07 15.23
N LYS A 287 0.01 -4.05 15.49
CA LYS A 287 -0.66 -2.91 16.14
C LYS A 287 -0.02 -2.54 17.47
N GLY A 288 0.22 -1.25 17.67
CA GLY A 288 0.79 -0.71 18.91
C GLY A 288 2.31 -0.80 19.01
N THR A 289 3.02 -1.01 17.89
CA THR A 289 4.48 -0.85 17.83
C THR A 289 4.85 0.59 18.17
N ASP A 290 5.92 0.77 18.94
CA ASP A 290 6.40 2.08 19.39
C ASP A 290 6.68 3.00 18.18
N MET A 291 6.11 4.20 18.22
CA MET A 291 6.25 5.17 17.13
C MET A 291 7.69 5.62 16.91
N ALA A 292 8.54 5.62 17.93
CA ALA A 292 9.95 5.92 17.76
C ALA A 292 10.66 4.90 16.85
N ILE A 293 10.28 3.61 16.95
CA ILE A 293 10.74 2.54 16.02
C ILE A 293 10.21 2.78 14.61
N VAL A 294 8.91 3.08 14.53
CA VAL A 294 8.22 3.32 13.25
C VAL A 294 8.85 4.51 12.53
N ASP A 295 9.05 5.62 13.22
CA ASP A 295 9.61 6.86 12.68
C ASP A 295 11.05 6.65 12.19
N LYS A 296 11.87 5.90 12.96
CA LYS A 296 13.24 5.56 12.56
C LYS A 296 13.28 4.74 11.28
N LEU A 297 12.45 3.68 11.18
CA LEU A 297 12.38 2.88 9.96
C LEU A 297 11.83 3.71 8.80
N SER A 298 10.78 4.49 9.03
CA SER A 298 10.14 5.34 8.03
C SER A 298 11.11 6.36 7.43
N ALA A 299 11.89 7.05 8.28
CA ALA A 299 12.94 7.97 7.85
C ALA A 299 14.03 7.26 7.02
N THR A 300 14.46 6.08 7.46
CA THR A 300 15.44 5.26 6.71
C THR A 300 14.89 4.83 5.35
N CYS A 301 13.61 4.40 5.30
CA CYS A 301 12.94 4.04 4.04
C CYS A 301 12.82 5.25 3.12
N LYS A 302 12.49 6.44 3.65
CA LYS A 302 12.38 7.67 2.87
C LYS A 302 13.65 7.97 2.09
N GLU A 303 14.79 7.95 2.77
CA GLU A 303 16.09 8.20 2.11
C GLU A 303 16.37 7.20 0.99
N ILE A 304 15.97 5.93 1.16
CA ILE A 304 16.14 4.90 0.14
C ILE A 304 15.18 5.12 -1.03
N VAL A 305 13.91 5.39 -0.74
CA VAL A 305 12.88 5.64 -1.76
C VAL A 305 13.21 6.84 -2.63
N GLU A 306 13.79 7.89 -2.04
CA GLU A 306 14.22 9.10 -2.75
C GLU A 306 15.56 8.92 -3.49
N SER A 307 16.21 7.74 -3.39
CA SER A 307 17.49 7.49 -4.08
C SER A 307 17.31 7.06 -5.54
N PRO A 308 18.21 7.51 -6.45
CA PRO A 308 18.20 7.07 -7.84
C PRO A 308 18.36 5.55 -8.00
N GLU A 309 19.11 4.91 -7.11
CA GLU A 309 19.38 3.48 -7.15
C GLU A 309 18.13 2.63 -6.86
N PHE A 310 17.23 3.12 -6.01
CA PHE A 310 15.95 2.45 -5.77
C PHE A 310 14.97 2.71 -6.91
N ALA A 311 14.94 3.93 -7.44
CA ALA A 311 14.16 4.25 -8.64
C ALA A 311 14.56 3.38 -9.85
N GLU A 312 15.85 3.09 -10.04
CA GLU A 312 16.33 2.18 -11.10
C GLU A 312 15.80 0.74 -10.89
N VAL A 313 15.71 0.26 -9.66
CA VAL A 313 15.11 -1.06 -9.39
C VAL A 313 13.64 -1.10 -9.81
N LEU A 314 12.88 -0.08 -9.43
CA LEU A 314 11.44 0.01 -9.71
C LEU A 314 11.16 0.19 -11.21
N SER A 315 11.95 1.00 -11.90
CA SER A 315 11.76 1.30 -13.34
C SER A 315 11.84 0.07 -14.25
N LYS A 316 12.58 -0.97 -13.83
CA LYS A 316 12.64 -2.26 -14.55
C LYS A 316 11.27 -2.95 -14.63
N TYR A 317 10.35 -2.58 -13.78
CA TYR A 317 8.98 -3.10 -13.69
C TYR A 317 7.94 -2.01 -13.97
N PHE A 318 8.35 -0.84 -14.50
CA PHE A 318 7.49 0.33 -14.72
C PHE A 318 6.80 0.85 -13.44
N ALA A 319 7.31 0.49 -12.27
CA ALA A 319 6.88 1.04 -11.01
C ALA A 319 7.68 2.30 -10.67
N GLU A 320 7.11 3.14 -9.81
CA GLU A 320 7.68 4.43 -9.43
C GLU A 320 7.89 4.52 -7.91
N PRO A 321 8.93 5.25 -7.46
CA PRO A 321 9.08 5.57 -6.05
C PRO A 321 7.87 6.40 -5.57
N LEU A 322 7.31 6.02 -4.44
CA LEU A 322 6.27 6.79 -3.77
C LEU A 322 6.50 6.69 -2.26
N TYR A 323 6.90 7.81 -1.64
CA TYR A 323 6.96 7.86 -0.20
C TYR A 323 5.70 8.53 0.38
N ARG A 324 5.02 7.82 1.29
CA ARG A 324 3.98 8.35 2.18
C ARG A 324 4.34 7.90 3.60
N ASP A 325 4.30 8.81 4.55
CA ASP A 325 4.49 8.47 5.96
C ASP A 325 3.24 7.85 6.59
N ALA A 326 3.38 7.38 7.84
CA ALA A 326 2.28 6.77 8.58
C ALA A 326 1.07 7.73 8.75
N ALA A 327 1.31 9.02 8.91
CA ALA A 327 0.25 10.01 9.09
C ALA A 327 -0.60 10.14 7.81
N THR A 328 0.05 10.20 6.66
CA THR A 328 -0.60 10.22 5.34
C THR A 328 -1.38 8.92 5.10
N MET A 329 -0.77 7.76 5.36
CA MET A 329 -1.41 6.45 5.19
C MET A 329 -2.66 6.31 6.07
N ASN A 330 -2.61 6.78 7.32
CA ASN A 330 -3.74 6.72 8.26
C ASN A 330 -4.96 7.55 7.82
N VAL A 331 -4.80 8.47 6.88
CA VAL A 331 -5.87 9.30 6.30
C VAL A 331 -6.31 8.76 4.96
N GLU A 332 -5.36 8.48 4.07
CA GLU A 332 -5.66 8.15 2.67
C GLU A 332 -6.16 6.71 2.50
N ASP A 333 -5.60 5.73 3.21
CA ASP A 333 -5.97 4.33 3.02
C ASP A 333 -7.41 4.03 3.48
N PRO A 334 -7.90 4.51 4.65
CA PRO A 334 -9.31 4.38 5.00
C PRO A 334 -10.25 5.10 4.01
N ALA A 335 -9.85 6.26 3.50
CA ALA A 335 -10.64 6.99 2.50
C ALA A 335 -10.76 6.18 1.20
N GLU A 336 -9.69 5.52 0.76
CA GLU A 336 -9.70 4.64 -0.41
C GLU A 336 -10.61 3.41 -0.21
N VAL A 337 -10.66 2.83 1.00
CA VAL A 337 -11.62 1.77 1.34
C VAL A 337 -13.07 2.24 1.15
N GLU A 338 -13.40 3.45 1.61
CA GLU A 338 -14.74 4.01 1.44
C GLU A 338 -15.07 4.32 -0.04
N GLU A 339 -14.09 4.78 -0.82
CA GLU A 339 -14.24 4.93 -2.28
C GLU A 339 -14.51 3.58 -2.96
N LEU A 340 -13.78 2.53 -2.59
CA LEU A 340 -14.01 1.17 -3.11
C LEU A 340 -15.40 0.65 -2.76
N LYS A 341 -15.84 0.83 -1.50
CA LYS A 341 -17.20 0.45 -1.06
C LYS A 341 -18.27 1.19 -1.87
N ALA A 342 -18.10 2.49 -2.07
CA ALA A 342 -19.03 3.29 -2.89
C ALA A 342 -19.03 2.83 -4.35
N GLY A 343 -17.88 2.49 -4.92
CA GLY A 343 -17.77 1.90 -6.25
C GLY A 343 -18.51 0.58 -6.39
N LEU A 344 -18.46 -0.27 -5.37
CA LEU A 344 -19.11 -1.58 -5.36
C LEU A 344 -20.64 -1.50 -5.11
N ALA A 345 -21.12 -0.48 -4.39
CA ALA A 345 -22.54 -0.35 -3.99
C ALA A 345 -23.46 0.20 -5.09
N GLY A 346 -22.95 0.83 -6.12
CA GLY A 346 -23.69 1.42 -7.25
C GLY A 346 -23.67 0.56 -8.47
#